data_19fadb6a1f67579304bf910b94c35f21
#
_entry.id   19fadb6a1f67579304bf910b94c35f21
#
_cell.length_a   1.000
_cell.length_b   1.000
_cell.length_c   1.000
_cell.angle_alpha   90.00
_cell.angle_beta   90.00
_cell.angle_gamma   90.00
#
_symmetry.space_group_name_H-M   'P 1'
#
loop_
_entity.id
_entity.type
_entity.pdbx_description
1 polymer ?
#
loop_
_entity_poly.entity_id
_entity_poly.type
_entity_poly.pdbx_seq_one_letter_code
_entity_poly.pdbx_strand_id
1 'polypeptide(L)'
;QRTGDPYDPFALQKACLLACGIIPAEGGRLDEILTRLGGGFEMHSEVTNVPKGSGLGTSSILSAACVKAVFEFMGITYKEEELYAHVLVMEQIMSTGGGWQDQVGGVTNGIKYITSKPGLDQQLKVEHIELQPETKKELNERFCLIYTGQRRLARNLLRDVVGRYVGNEPDSLYALNEIQKVAALMRFELERGKIDEFASLLNYHWELSRKVDAGSTNTLIDQIFLSIEDLIDAKMVCGAGGGGFLQVILKKGVQKTDVHKRLKDVFQDNPVDVWNCEIM
;
A
#
# COMPACT_ATOMS: atom_id res chain seq x y z
N GLN A 1 -6.37 -4.27 -27.18
CA GLN A 1 -5.43 -3.82 -26.16
C GLN A 1 -5.42 -4.82 -24.99
N ARG A 2 -4.22 -5.30 -24.58
CA ARG A 2 -4.08 -6.33 -23.52
C ARG A 2 -3.67 -5.70 -22.18
N THR A 3 -4.36 -4.65 -21.76
CA THR A 3 -4.04 -3.96 -20.49
C THR A 3 -4.24 -4.83 -19.23
N GLY A 4 -5.09 -5.84 -19.31
CA GLY A 4 -5.28 -6.84 -18.26
C GLY A 4 -4.34 -8.05 -18.34
N ASP A 5 -3.41 -8.10 -19.29
CA ASP A 5 -2.44 -9.18 -19.39
C ASP A 5 -1.27 -8.93 -18.41
N PRO A 6 -1.08 -9.80 -17.41
CA PRO A 6 -0.01 -9.62 -16.40
C PRO A 6 1.39 -9.79 -17.00
N TYR A 7 1.50 -10.32 -18.21
CA TYR A 7 2.77 -10.51 -18.94
C TYR A 7 3.06 -9.38 -19.93
N ASP A 8 2.14 -8.41 -20.11
CA ASP A 8 2.42 -7.24 -20.94
C ASP A 8 3.33 -6.25 -20.19
N PRO A 9 4.58 -6.07 -20.61
CA PRO A 9 5.52 -5.18 -19.92
C PRO A 9 5.11 -3.70 -19.96
N PHE A 10 4.17 -3.35 -20.84
CA PHE A 10 3.65 -1.98 -21.03
C PHE A 10 2.22 -1.81 -20.56
N ALA A 11 1.67 -2.76 -19.78
CA ALA A 11 0.30 -2.71 -19.31
C ALA A 11 0.01 -1.42 -18.53
N LEU A 12 0.93 -0.99 -17.66
CA LEU A 12 0.78 0.21 -16.84
C LEU A 12 0.73 1.47 -17.72
N GLN A 13 1.66 1.65 -18.65
CA GLN A 13 1.69 2.81 -19.56
C GLN A 13 0.44 2.85 -20.44
N LYS A 14 0.01 1.70 -20.97
CA LYS A 14 -1.23 1.60 -21.75
C LYS A 14 -2.46 1.95 -20.94
N ALA A 15 -2.56 1.47 -19.69
CA ALA A 15 -3.64 1.81 -18.77
C ALA A 15 -3.65 3.32 -18.46
N CYS A 16 -2.48 3.93 -18.26
CA CYS A 16 -2.33 5.36 -18.06
C CYS A 16 -2.88 6.17 -19.25
N LEU A 17 -2.49 5.82 -20.47
CA LEU A 17 -2.96 6.51 -21.68
C LEU A 17 -4.48 6.40 -21.87
N LEU A 18 -5.07 5.26 -21.49
CA LEU A 18 -6.53 5.08 -21.50
C LEU A 18 -7.20 5.91 -20.40
N ALA A 19 -6.71 5.82 -19.18
CA ALA A 19 -7.28 6.53 -18.02
C ALA A 19 -7.22 8.05 -18.20
N CYS A 20 -6.16 8.57 -18.82
CA CYS A 20 -6.00 10.00 -19.14
C CYS A 20 -6.71 10.43 -20.44
N GLY A 21 -7.45 9.55 -21.11
CA GLY A 21 -8.18 9.87 -22.34
C GLY A 21 -7.31 10.19 -23.55
N ILE A 22 -6.01 9.87 -23.51
CA ILE A 22 -5.11 10.00 -24.65
C ILE A 22 -5.52 9.00 -25.75
N ILE A 23 -5.82 7.79 -25.35
CA ILE A 23 -6.35 6.73 -26.22
C ILE A 23 -7.83 6.54 -25.83
N PRO A 24 -8.79 6.68 -26.77
CA PRO A 24 -10.19 6.41 -26.51
C PRO A 24 -10.42 4.95 -26.06
N ALA A 25 -11.36 4.74 -25.13
CA ALA A 25 -11.67 3.41 -24.60
C ALA A 25 -12.19 2.44 -25.68
N GLU A 26 -12.96 2.97 -26.63
CA GLU A 26 -13.48 2.26 -27.81
C GLU A 26 -12.40 1.96 -28.86
N GLY A 27 -11.20 2.49 -28.66
CA GLY A 27 -10.12 2.44 -29.63
C GLY A 27 -10.14 3.64 -30.57
N GLY A 28 -9.20 3.66 -31.52
CA GLY A 28 -9.08 4.73 -32.52
C GLY A 28 -7.91 4.49 -33.47
N ARG A 29 -7.87 5.27 -34.50
CA ARG A 29 -6.76 5.23 -35.44
C ARG A 29 -5.57 5.99 -34.87
N LEU A 30 -4.40 5.38 -34.95
CA LEU A 30 -3.17 5.96 -34.36
C LEU A 30 -2.81 7.30 -35.05
N ASP A 31 -2.98 7.41 -36.35
CA ASP A 31 -2.72 8.65 -37.09
C ASP A 31 -3.60 9.82 -36.63
N GLU A 32 -4.87 9.57 -36.34
CA GLU A 32 -5.79 10.58 -35.81
C GLU A 32 -5.38 11.02 -34.40
N ILE A 33 -4.98 10.05 -33.55
CA ILE A 33 -4.50 10.33 -32.20
C ILE A 33 -3.22 11.18 -32.26
N LEU A 34 -2.24 10.79 -33.06
CA LEU A 34 -0.99 11.52 -33.24
C LEU A 34 -1.21 12.93 -33.79
N THR A 35 -2.14 13.08 -34.74
CA THR A 35 -2.52 14.39 -35.29
C THR A 35 -3.11 15.29 -34.21
N ARG A 36 -4.00 14.77 -33.36
CA ARG A 36 -4.61 15.49 -32.27
C ARG A 36 -3.57 15.92 -31.22
N LEU A 37 -2.56 15.09 -30.96
CA LEU A 37 -1.49 15.38 -30.01
C LEU A 37 -0.40 16.31 -30.59
N GLY A 38 -0.38 16.54 -31.90
CA GLY A 38 0.69 17.27 -32.59
C GLY A 38 1.99 16.47 -32.74
N GLY A 39 1.95 15.15 -32.54
CA GLY A 39 3.08 14.25 -32.63
C GLY A 39 3.00 13.07 -31.67
N GLY A 40 4.08 12.29 -31.60
CA GLY A 40 4.24 11.20 -30.63
C GLY A 40 5.05 11.65 -29.41
N PHE A 41 4.98 10.87 -28.35
CA PHE A 41 5.83 11.00 -27.17
C PHE A 41 6.30 9.63 -26.70
N GLU A 42 7.37 9.61 -25.94
CA GLU A 42 7.91 8.42 -25.29
C GLU A 42 7.67 8.51 -23.78
N MET A 43 7.21 7.42 -23.17
CA MET A 43 7.02 7.32 -21.74
C MET A 43 7.92 6.23 -21.18
N HIS A 44 8.79 6.61 -20.25
CA HIS A 44 9.62 5.71 -19.47
C HIS A 44 9.24 5.78 -17.99
N SER A 45 9.15 4.62 -17.32
CA SER A 45 8.83 4.57 -15.91
C SER A 45 9.57 3.41 -15.24
N GLU A 46 10.13 3.67 -14.07
CA GLU A 46 10.81 2.64 -13.27
C GLU A 46 10.61 2.89 -11.77
N VAL A 47 10.79 1.84 -10.98
CA VAL A 47 10.87 1.90 -9.52
C VAL A 47 12.29 1.52 -9.12
N THR A 48 12.99 2.44 -8.46
CA THR A 48 14.35 2.21 -7.97
C THR A 48 14.34 1.88 -6.49
N ASN A 49 15.24 0.98 -6.07
CA ASN A 49 15.50 0.65 -4.66
C ASN A 49 14.33 0.06 -3.86
N VAL A 50 13.20 -0.32 -4.49
CA VAL A 50 12.10 -1.01 -3.81
C VAL A 50 11.73 -2.26 -4.61
N PRO A 51 11.68 -3.44 -3.99
CA PRO A 51 11.32 -4.68 -4.68
C PRO A 51 9.87 -4.65 -5.21
N LYS A 52 9.66 -5.20 -6.39
CA LYS A 52 8.29 -5.43 -6.91
C LYS A 52 7.53 -6.37 -5.98
N GLY A 53 6.24 -6.09 -5.74
CA GLY A 53 5.42 -6.89 -4.82
C GLY A 53 5.81 -6.69 -3.35
N SER A 54 6.32 -5.51 -3.02
CA SER A 54 6.75 -5.13 -1.68
C SER A 54 5.62 -4.97 -0.65
N GLY A 55 4.38 -4.71 -1.09
CA GLY A 55 3.28 -4.35 -0.21
C GLY A 55 3.29 -2.90 0.28
N LEU A 56 4.18 -2.06 -0.29
CA LEU A 56 4.30 -0.63 0.06
C LEU A 56 3.54 0.30 -0.92
N GLY A 57 2.53 -0.20 -1.63
CA GLY A 57 1.74 0.61 -2.57
C GLY A 57 2.53 1.09 -3.81
N THR A 58 3.71 0.52 -4.10
CA THR A 58 4.59 1.00 -5.18
C THR A 58 3.95 0.96 -6.56
N SER A 59 2.99 0.07 -6.82
CA SER A 59 2.24 0.04 -8.08
C SER A 59 1.40 1.30 -8.23
N SER A 60 0.64 1.66 -7.20
CA SER A 60 -0.22 2.85 -7.19
C SER A 60 0.59 4.14 -7.23
N ILE A 61 1.74 4.19 -6.53
CA ILE A 61 2.67 5.33 -6.58
C ILE A 61 3.22 5.52 -8.00
N LEU A 62 3.66 4.44 -8.66
CA LEU A 62 4.16 4.50 -10.03
C LEU A 62 3.04 4.90 -11.01
N SER A 63 1.82 4.38 -10.82
CA SER A 63 0.66 4.78 -11.60
C SER A 63 0.37 6.28 -11.45
N ALA A 64 0.42 6.80 -10.22
CA ALA A 64 0.25 8.23 -9.95
C ALA A 64 1.32 9.08 -10.61
N ALA A 65 2.58 8.65 -10.57
CA ALA A 65 3.68 9.35 -11.25
C ALA A 65 3.45 9.39 -12.77
N CYS A 66 2.97 8.30 -13.38
CA CYS A 66 2.64 8.27 -14.81
C CYS A 66 1.48 9.21 -15.15
N VAL A 67 0.39 9.21 -14.39
CA VAL A 67 -0.76 10.12 -14.60
C VAL A 67 -0.32 11.57 -14.45
N LYS A 68 0.43 11.88 -13.39
CA LYS A 68 0.96 13.23 -13.15
C LYS A 68 1.84 13.70 -14.31
N ALA A 69 2.76 12.84 -14.78
CA ALA A 69 3.62 13.17 -15.93
C ALA A 69 2.80 13.44 -17.20
N VAL A 70 1.74 12.69 -17.46
CA VAL A 70 0.83 12.93 -18.60
C VAL A 70 0.10 14.26 -18.42
N PHE A 71 -0.44 14.55 -17.24
CA PHE A 71 -1.15 15.80 -16.98
C PHE A 71 -0.22 17.01 -17.17
N GLU A 72 0.98 16.97 -16.62
CA GLU A 72 1.97 18.04 -16.77
C GLU A 72 2.41 18.20 -18.24
N PHE A 73 2.66 17.10 -18.95
CA PHE A 73 3.01 17.12 -20.38
C PHE A 73 1.89 17.73 -21.24
N MET A 74 0.62 17.45 -20.90
CA MET A 74 -0.55 17.97 -21.62
C MET A 74 -0.99 19.37 -21.16
N GLY A 75 -0.35 19.96 -20.14
CA GLY A 75 -0.73 21.23 -19.55
C GLY A 75 -2.09 21.18 -18.82
N ILE A 76 -2.48 20.00 -18.31
CA ILE A 76 -3.74 19.81 -17.58
C ILE A 76 -3.54 20.20 -16.12
N THR A 77 -4.33 21.17 -15.66
CA THR A 77 -4.42 21.47 -14.22
C THR A 77 -5.34 20.45 -13.55
N TYR A 78 -4.93 19.91 -12.43
CA TYR A 78 -5.68 18.87 -11.71
C TYR A 78 -5.62 19.10 -10.18
N LYS A 79 -6.60 18.52 -9.49
CA LYS A 79 -6.61 18.40 -8.03
C LYS A 79 -6.12 16.99 -7.65
N GLU A 80 -5.68 16.84 -6.39
CA GLU A 80 -5.22 15.52 -5.91
C GLU A 80 -6.30 14.44 -6.02
N GLU A 81 -7.57 14.78 -5.76
CA GLU A 81 -8.69 13.84 -5.87
C GLU A 81 -8.85 13.30 -7.31
N GLU A 82 -8.58 14.14 -8.31
CA GLU A 82 -8.62 13.71 -9.72
C GLU A 82 -7.48 12.76 -10.03
N LEU A 83 -6.29 12.98 -9.43
CA LEU A 83 -5.16 12.07 -9.54
C LEU A 83 -5.52 10.70 -8.93
N TYR A 84 -6.09 10.66 -7.72
CA TYR A 84 -6.52 9.40 -7.09
C TYR A 84 -7.54 8.65 -7.94
N ALA A 85 -8.52 9.35 -8.51
CA ALA A 85 -9.53 8.76 -9.36
C ALA A 85 -8.92 8.12 -10.62
N HIS A 86 -7.98 8.81 -11.28
CA HIS A 86 -7.31 8.27 -12.47
C HIS A 86 -6.45 7.04 -12.14
N VAL A 87 -5.74 7.05 -11.00
CA VAL A 87 -4.95 5.89 -10.55
C VAL A 87 -5.85 4.70 -10.26
N LEU A 88 -7.00 4.91 -9.61
CA LEU A 88 -7.97 3.86 -9.37
C LEU A 88 -8.51 3.28 -10.69
N VAL A 89 -8.85 4.13 -11.67
CA VAL A 89 -9.27 3.70 -13.00
C VAL A 89 -8.17 2.89 -13.69
N MET A 90 -6.91 3.31 -13.60
CA MET A 90 -5.78 2.53 -14.13
C MET A 90 -5.71 1.13 -13.53
N GLU A 91 -5.84 1.01 -12.22
CA GLU A 91 -5.80 -0.27 -11.53
C GLU A 91 -6.99 -1.16 -11.90
N GLN A 92 -8.17 -0.59 -12.08
CA GLN A 92 -9.35 -1.31 -12.58
C GLN A 92 -9.13 -1.81 -14.02
N ILE A 93 -8.57 -0.98 -14.92
CA ILE A 93 -8.21 -1.36 -16.29
C ILE A 93 -7.21 -2.53 -16.28
N MET A 94 -6.24 -2.51 -15.39
CA MET A 94 -5.27 -3.60 -15.20
C MET A 94 -5.84 -4.81 -14.45
N SER A 95 -7.09 -4.73 -13.98
CA SER A 95 -7.77 -5.77 -13.21
C SER A 95 -6.99 -6.20 -11.95
N THR A 96 -6.37 -5.27 -11.23
CA THR A 96 -5.63 -5.56 -9.99
C THR A 96 -6.57 -5.87 -8.82
N GLY A 97 -7.81 -5.37 -8.87
CA GLY A 97 -8.82 -5.57 -7.82
C GLY A 97 -8.56 -4.78 -6.55
N GLY A 98 -7.61 -3.85 -6.57
CA GLY A 98 -7.31 -2.97 -5.43
C GLY A 98 -8.40 -1.92 -5.18
N GLY A 99 -8.45 -1.41 -3.95
CA GLY A 99 -9.26 -0.26 -3.55
C GLY A 99 -8.46 1.05 -3.67
N TRP A 100 -8.99 2.09 -3.06
CA TRP A 100 -8.41 3.45 -3.10
C TRP A 100 -7.29 3.72 -2.09
N GLN A 101 -7.02 2.81 -1.17
CA GLN A 101 -6.11 3.03 -0.03
C GLN A 101 -4.68 3.39 -0.47
N ASP A 102 -4.12 2.62 -1.41
CA ASP A 102 -2.73 2.79 -1.83
C ASP A 102 -2.54 4.06 -2.69
N GLN A 103 -3.55 4.47 -3.46
CA GLN A 103 -3.50 5.70 -4.25
C GLN A 103 -3.34 6.92 -3.34
N VAL A 104 -4.17 7.03 -2.32
CA VAL A 104 -4.11 8.16 -1.38
C VAL A 104 -2.89 8.01 -0.46
N GLY A 105 -2.67 6.81 0.09
CA GLY A 105 -1.58 6.53 1.01
C GLY A 105 -0.21 6.81 0.43
N GLY A 106 -0.01 6.49 -0.85
CA GLY A 106 1.28 6.63 -1.52
C GLY A 106 1.52 7.98 -2.21
N VAL A 107 0.47 8.74 -2.51
CA VAL A 107 0.57 10.01 -3.25
C VAL A 107 0.61 11.21 -2.32
N THR A 108 -0.16 11.17 -1.23
CA THR A 108 -0.23 12.25 -0.24
C THR A 108 0.82 12.06 0.85
N ASN A 109 1.56 13.10 1.16
CA ASN A 109 2.61 13.07 2.19
C ASN A 109 2.05 12.96 3.62
N GLY A 110 2.93 12.58 4.55
CA GLY A 110 2.68 12.60 5.99
C GLY A 110 1.81 11.43 6.50
N ILE A 111 1.49 11.47 7.78
CA ILE A 111 0.61 10.50 8.43
C ILE A 111 -0.84 10.94 8.20
N LYS A 112 -1.71 10.01 7.78
CA LYS A 112 -3.07 10.33 7.36
C LYS A 112 -4.09 9.36 7.95
N TYR A 113 -5.26 9.90 8.24
CA TYR A 113 -6.47 9.15 8.46
C TYR A 113 -7.41 9.37 7.28
N ILE A 114 -7.75 8.30 6.58
CA ILE A 114 -8.50 8.38 5.33
C ILE A 114 -9.82 7.63 5.51
N THR A 115 -10.92 8.28 5.15
CA THR A 115 -12.26 7.71 5.17
C THR A 115 -12.93 7.86 3.81
N SER A 116 -13.87 6.98 3.53
CA SER A 116 -14.72 7.03 2.34
C SER A 116 -16.18 6.91 2.74
N LYS A 117 -17.05 7.67 2.09
CA LYS A 117 -18.48 7.45 2.22
C LYS A 117 -18.89 6.21 1.44
N PRO A 118 -19.90 5.44 1.91
CA PRO A 118 -20.47 4.35 1.13
C PRO A 118 -21.20 4.88 -0.09
N GLY A 119 -21.24 4.10 -1.17
CA GLY A 119 -21.96 4.45 -2.39
C GLY A 119 -21.12 4.24 -3.64
N LEU A 120 -21.74 4.45 -4.81
CA LEU A 120 -21.06 4.35 -6.11
C LEU A 120 -20.14 5.55 -6.35
N ASP A 121 -20.53 6.74 -5.89
CA ASP A 121 -19.69 7.96 -5.93
C ASP A 121 -18.76 7.96 -4.73
N GLN A 122 -17.54 7.54 -4.94
CA GLN A 122 -16.55 7.49 -3.89
C GLN A 122 -16.11 8.89 -3.48
N GLN A 123 -16.40 9.26 -2.23
CA GLN A 123 -15.98 10.52 -1.64
C GLN A 123 -14.94 10.25 -0.56
N LEU A 124 -13.68 10.52 -0.87
CA LEU A 124 -12.58 10.37 0.06
C LEU A 124 -12.43 11.62 0.92
N LYS A 125 -12.18 11.41 2.20
CA LYS A 125 -11.76 12.46 3.14
C LYS A 125 -10.40 12.10 3.68
N VAL A 126 -9.41 12.94 3.40
CA VAL A 126 -8.04 12.79 3.88
C VAL A 126 -7.80 13.79 5.00
N GLU A 127 -7.45 13.30 6.17
CA GLU A 127 -7.15 14.11 7.35
C GLU A 127 -5.70 13.84 7.77
N HIS A 128 -4.87 14.87 7.76
CA HIS A 128 -3.49 14.76 8.21
C HIS A 128 -3.44 14.65 9.73
N ILE A 129 -2.56 13.78 10.23
CA ILE A 129 -2.30 13.60 11.64
C ILE A 129 -0.99 14.30 11.96
N GLU A 130 -1.08 15.39 12.70
CA GLU A 130 0.06 16.16 13.18
C GLU A 130 0.55 15.57 14.51
N LEU A 131 1.75 15.01 14.50
CA LEU A 131 2.36 14.48 15.71
C LEU A 131 3.17 15.54 16.44
N GLN A 132 3.14 15.51 17.77
CA GLN A 132 4.10 16.26 18.56
C GLN A 132 5.53 15.80 18.28
N PRO A 133 6.54 16.68 18.32
CA PRO A 133 7.92 16.32 17.96
C PRO A 133 8.46 15.11 18.72
N GLU A 134 8.13 14.98 20.00
CA GLU A 134 8.53 13.88 20.88
C GLU A 134 7.90 12.56 20.40
N THR A 135 6.62 12.59 20.07
CA THR A 135 5.88 11.43 19.56
C THR A 135 6.45 10.98 18.21
N LYS A 136 6.71 11.93 17.31
CA LYS A 136 7.31 11.64 16.00
C LYS A 136 8.70 11.03 16.16
N LYS A 137 9.51 11.56 17.10
CA LYS A 137 10.82 11.02 17.41
C LYS A 137 10.72 9.59 17.94
N GLU A 138 9.88 9.34 18.97
CA GLU A 138 9.70 8.00 19.51
C GLU A 138 9.20 7.03 18.45
N LEU A 139 8.23 7.43 17.61
CA LEU A 139 7.72 6.60 16.52
C LEU A 139 8.82 6.25 15.51
N ASN A 140 9.67 7.20 15.11
CA ASN A 140 10.79 6.94 14.21
C ASN A 140 11.86 6.02 14.81
N GLU A 141 12.11 6.12 16.11
CA GLU A 141 13.03 5.23 16.82
C GLU A 141 12.51 3.79 16.87
N ARG A 142 11.21 3.62 17.10
CA ARG A 142 10.57 2.32 17.34
C ARG A 142 9.96 1.67 16.10
N PHE A 143 9.60 2.44 15.08
CA PHE A 143 9.06 1.89 13.84
C PHE A 143 10.17 1.27 12.99
N CYS A 144 9.99 0.00 12.61
CA CYS A 144 10.96 -0.74 11.83
C CYS A 144 10.29 -1.51 10.70
N LEU A 145 10.84 -1.41 9.50
CA LEU A 145 10.44 -2.21 8.34
C LEU A 145 11.40 -3.38 8.16
N ILE A 146 10.85 -4.57 7.90
CA ILE A 146 11.61 -5.79 7.64
C ILE A 146 11.18 -6.33 6.27
N TYR A 147 12.12 -6.51 5.36
CA TYR A 147 11.88 -7.16 4.09
C TYR A 147 11.98 -8.69 4.24
N THR A 148 10.98 -9.41 3.79
CA THR A 148 10.93 -10.88 3.89
C THR A 148 11.74 -11.61 2.83
N GLY A 149 12.23 -10.90 1.79
CA GLY A 149 12.83 -11.54 0.62
C GLY A 149 11.83 -12.16 -0.34
N GLN A 150 10.57 -12.31 0.05
CA GLN A 150 9.52 -12.92 -0.77
C GLN A 150 8.71 -11.87 -1.52
N ARG A 151 8.38 -12.18 -2.76
CA ARG A 151 7.44 -11.38 -3.58
C ARG A 151 6.12 -12.12 -3.69
N ARG A 152 5.01 -11.41 -3.50
CA ARG A 152 3.69 -12.01 -3.72
C ARG A 152 2.79 -11.07 -4.51
N LEU A 153 1.93 -11.65 -5.35
CA LEU A 153 0.90 -10.92 -6.07
C LEU A 153 -0.33 -10.79 -5.18
N ALA A 154 -0.70 -9.56 -4.82
CA ALA A 154 -1.88 -9.25 -4.00
C ALA A 154 -3.22 -9.68 -4.62
N ARG A 155 -3.26 -9.87 -5.94
CA ARG A 155 -4.50 -10.09 -6.72
C ARG A 155 -5.39 -11.22 -6.21
N ASN A 156 -4.81 -12.36 -5.82
CA ASN A 156 -5.60 -13.52 -5.37
C ASN A 156 -6.18 -13.30 -3.98
N LEU A 157 -5.42 -12.69 -3.07
CA LEU A 157 -5.86 -12.39 -1.71
C LEU A 157 -7.05 -11.44 -1.68
N LEU A 158 -6.97 -10.34 -2.43
CA LEU A 158 -8.06 -9.35 -2.52
C LEU A 158 -9.35 -9.97 -3.07
N ARG A 159 -9.25 -10.88 -4.05
CA ARG A 159 -10.42 -11.58 -4.59
C ARG A 159 -11.11 -12.45 -3.54
N ASP A 160 -10.33 -13.15 -2.72
CA ASP A 160 -10.86 -14.01 -1.65
C ASP A 160 -11.56 -13.17 -0.56
N VAL A 161 -10.96 -12.05 -0.15
CA VAL A 161 -11.57 -11.09 0.78
C VAL A 161 -12.91 -10.55 0.25
N VAL A 162 -12.92 -10.08 -1.01
CA VAL A 162 -14.15 -9.59 -1.65
C VAL A 162 -15.20 -10.69 -1.76
N GLY A 163 -14.80 -11.91 -2.10
CA GLY A 163 -15.70 -13.06 -2.18
C GLY A 163 -16.40 -13.37 -0.85
N ARG A 164 -15.66 -13.34 0.25
CA ARG A 164 -16.21 -13.54 1.60
C ARG A 164 -17.14 -12.40 2.03
N TYR A 165 -16.75 -11.14 1.72
CA TYR A 165 -17.60 -9.98 2.00
C TYR A 165 -18.92 -10.04 1.25
N VAL A 166 -18.90 -10.29 -0.06
CA VAL A 166 -20.11 -10.43 -0.89
C VAL A 166 -20.94 -11.64 -0.48
N GLY A 167 -20.27 -12.72 -0.04
CA GLY A 167 -20.92 -13.91 0.51
C GLY A 167 -21.54 -13.74 1.90
N ASN A 168 -21.44 -12.53 2.51
CA ASN A 168 -21.92 -12.22 3.86
C ASN A 168 -21.37 -13.18 4.93
N GLU A 169 -20.09 -13.58 4.82
CA GLU A 169 -19.45 -14.42 5.83
C GLU A 169 -19.35 -13.68 7.17
N PRO A 170 -19.98 -14.18 8.26
CA PRO A 170 -20.11 -13.40 9.50
C PRO A 170 -18.78 -12.98 10.11
N ASP A 171 -17.77 -13.87 10.12
CA ASP A 171 -16.46 -13.59 10.72
C ASP A 171 -15.70 -12.52 9.92
N SER A 172 -15.77 -12.56 8.59
CA SER A 172 -15.19 -11.55 7.71
C SER A 172 -15.85 -10.18 7.88
N LEU A 173 -17.19 -10.15 7.94
CA LEU A 173 -17.94 -8.91 8.18
C LEU A 173 -17.62 -8.32 9.55
N TYR A 174 -17.59 -9.16 10.59
CA TYR A 174 -17.19 -8.71 11.92
C TYR A 174 -15.77 -8.11 11.92
N ALA A 175 -14.79 -8.84 11.36
CA ALA A 175 -13.42 -8.41 11.33
C ALA A 175 -13.23 -7.09 10.57
N LEU A 176 -13.89 -6.91 9.40
CA LEU A 176 -13.83 -5.67 8.63
C LEU A 176 -14.44 -4.48 9.39
N ASN A 177 -15.57 -4.67 10.08
CA ASN A 177 -16.17 -3.65 10.92
C ASN A 177 -15.26 -3.25 12.11
N GLU A 178 -14.63 -4.24 12.74
CA GLU A 178 -13.68 -3.97 13.83
C GLU A 178 -12.41 -3.27 13.33
N ILE A 179 -11.86 -3.64 12.16
CA ILE A 179 -10.73 -2.95 11.53
C ILE A 179 -11.03 -1.45 11.33
N GLN A 180 -12.24 -1.11 10.91
CA GLN A 180 -12.66 0.28 10.76
C GLN A 180 -12.63 1.05 12.10
N LYS A 181 -13.13 0.42 13.17
CA LYS A 181 -13.11 1.02 14.53
C LYS A 181 -11.67 1.16 15.04
N VAL A 182 -10.86 0.11 14.85
CA VAL A 182 -9.45 0.11 15.24
C VAL A 182 -8.68 1.23 14.56
N ALA A 183 -8.92 1.48 13.27
CA ALA A 183 -8.26 2.58 12.55
C ALA A 183 -8.57 3.96 13.19
N ALA A 184 -9.80 4.20 13.61
CA ALA A 184 -10.18 5.43 14.32
C ALA A 184 -9.50 5.54 15.70
N LEU A 185 -9.40 4.43 16.44
CA LEU A 185 -8.70 4.40 17.72
C LEU A 185 -7.19 4.60 17.54
N MET A 186 -6.58 3.99 16.53
CA MET A 186 -5.15 4.18 16.21
C MET A 186 -4.83 5.64 15.91
N ARG A 187 -5.68 6.34 15.13
CA ARG A 187 -5.57 7.79 14.93
C ARG A 187 -5.58 8.52 16.27
N PHE A 188 -6.59 8.28 17.10
CA PHE A 188 -6.77 8.94 18.38
C PHE A 188 -5.57 8.77 19.31
N GLU A 189 -5.02 7.55 19.41
CA GLU A 189 -3.86 7.29 20.25
C GLU A 189 -2.56 7.92 19.71
N LEU A 190 -2.39 7.96 18.38
CA LEU A 190 -1.26 8.67 17.77
C LEU A 190 -1.31 10.18 18.04
N GLU A 191 -2.48 10.82 17.87
CA GLU A 191 -2.67 12.26 18.14
C GLU A 191 -2.34 12.61 19.61
N ARG A 192 -2.54 11.66 20.54
CA ARG A 192 -2.22 11.81 21.97
C ARG A 192 -0.78 11.41 22.33
N GLY A 193 0.02 10.96 21.40
CA GLY A 193 1.37 10.47 21.63
C GLY A 193 1.45 9.14 22.38
N LYS A 194 0.39 8.33 22.32
CA LYS A 194 0.28 7.06 23.03
C LYS A 194 0.76 5.89 22.15
N ILE A 195 2.08 5.80 21.97
CA ILE A 195 2.68 4.79 21.06
C ILE A 195 2.46 3.34 21.55
N ASP A 196 2.43 3.09 22.85
CA ASP A 196 2.22 1.75 23.39
C ASP A 196 0.78 1.27 23.17
N GLU A 197 -0.20 2.16 23.30
CA GLU A 197 -1.60 1.91 22.99
C GLU A 197 -1.81 1.72 21.46
N PHE A 198 -1.13 2.54 20.65
CA PHE A 198 -1.11 2.36 19.20
C PHE A 198 -0.52 0.99 18.81
N ALA A 199 0.57 0.56 19.43
CA ALA A 199 1.18 -0.75 19.22
C ALA A 199 0.20 -1.90 19.56
N SER A 200 -0.52 -1.78 20.66
CA SER A 200 -1.55 -2.76 21.04
C SER A 200 -2.68 -2.85 20.01
N LEU A 201 -3.13 -1.71 19.49
CA LEU A 201 -4.14 -1.64 18.44
C LEU A 201 -3.61 -2.20 17.10
N LEU A 202 -2.32 -2.01 16.78
CA LEU A 202 -1.69 -2.59 15.60
C LEU A 202 -1.68 -4.13 15.66
N ASN A 203 -1.39 -4.72 16.82
CA ASN A 203 -1.49 -6.16 17.02
C ASN A 203 -2.92 -6.66 16.86
N TYR A 204 -3.90 -5.96 17.45
CA TYR A 204 -5.31 -6.34 17.29
C TYR A 204 -5.76 -6.23 15.83
N HIS A 205 -5.33 -5.18 15.12
CA HIS A 205 -5.57 -5.07 13.68
C HIS A 205 -4.98 -6.27 12.92
N TRP A 206 -3.76 -6.70 13.27
CA TRP A 206 -3.13 -7.87 12.64
C TRP A 206 -3.92 -9.16 12.87
N GLU A 207 -4.43 -9.39 14.09
CA GLU A 207 -5.30 -10.53 14.38
C GLU A 207 -6.58 -10.51 13.55
N LEU A 208 -7.21 -9.34 13.39
CA LEU A 208 -8.39 -9.17 12.54
C LEU A 208 -8.07 -9.42 11.06
N SER A 209 -6.93 -8.92 10.57
CA SER A 209 -6.50 -9.14 9.18
C SER A 209 -6.32 -10.62 8.86
N ARG A 210 -5.77 -11.41 9.78
CA ARG A 210 -5.64 -12.86 9.65
C ARG A 210 -6.99 -13.59 9.63
N LYS A 211 -8.01 -13.03 10.28
CA LYS A 211 -9.40 -13.57 10.20
C LYS A 211 -10.04 -13.25 8.87
N VAL A 212 -9.79 -12.07 8.32
CA VAL A 212 -10.29 -11.67 6.99
C VAL A 212 -9.65 -12.54 5.90
N ASP A 213 -8.33 -12.79 5.99
CA ASP A 213 -7.62 -13.64 5.05
C ASP A 213 -6.46 -14.41 5.72
N ALA A 214 -6.63 -15.72 5.86
CA ALA A 214 -5.59 -16.60 6.38
C ALA A 214 -4.32 -16.60 5.51
N GLY A 215 -4.43 -16.26 4.24
CA GLY A 215 -3.30 -16.11 3.31
C GLY A 215 -2.47 -14.86 3.52
N SER A 216 -2.87 -13.95 4.41
CA SER A 216 -2.09 -12.74 4.75
C SER A 216 -0.75 -13.07 5.42
N THR A 217 -0.61 -14.24 6.03
CA THR A 217 0.65 -14.75 6.60
C THR A 217 1.10 -16.05 5.93
N ASN A 218 2.32 -16.48 6.25
CA ASN A 218 2.89 -17.78 5.87
C ASN A 218 3.97 -18.17 6.87
N THR A 219 4.50 -19.42 6.75
CA THR A 219 5.50 -19.98 7.66
C THR A 219 6.72 -19.08 7.84
N LEU A 220 7.25 -18.47 6.77
CA LEU A 220 8.42 -17.59 6.89
C LEU A 220 8.09 -16.33 7.68
N ILE A 221 6.95 -15.70 7.40
CA ILE A 221 6.49 -14.48 8.13
C ILE A 221 6.33 -14.80 9.61
N ASP A 222 5.68 -15.91 9.93
CA ASP A 222 5.47 -16.33 11.33
C ASP A 222 6.82 -16.64 12.02
N GLN A 223 7.78 -17.26 11.33
CA GLN A 223 9.14 -17.49 11.84
C GLN A 223 9.91 -16.17 12.06
N ILE A 224 9.79 -15.19 11.17
CA ILE A 224 10.39 -13.86 11.34
C ILE A 224 9.84 -13.21 12.61
N PHE A 225 8.51 -13.13 12.75
CA PHE A 225 7.90 -12.55 13.93
C PHE A 225 8.28 -13.27 15.23
N LEU A 226 8.32 -14.59 15.22
CA LEU A 226 8.71 -15.39 16.38
C LEU A 226 10.17 -15.12 16.77
N SER A 227 11.07 -14.99 15.80
CA SER A 227 12.51 -14.78 16.06
C SER A 227 12.84 -13.47 16.75
N ILE A 228 11.96 -12.49 16.66
CA ILE A 228 12.11 -11.13 17.24
C ILE A 228 11.05 -10.77 18.27
N GLU A 229 10.23 -11.72 18.74
CA GLU A 229 9.08 -11.45 19.62
C GLU A 229 9.48 -10.79 20.95
N ASP A 230 10.67 -11.12 21.45
CA ASP A 230 11.25 -10.49 22.62
C ASP A 230 11.70 -9.03 22.40
N LEU A 231 11.85 -8.58 21.16
CA LEU A 231 12.32 -7.25 20.76
C LEU A 231 11.20 -6.28 20.36
N ILE A 232 9.99 -6.76 20.14
CA ILE A 232 8.89 -5.96 19.58
C ILE A 232 7.68 -5.88 20.50
N ASP A 233 6.95 -4.77 20.44
CA ASP A 233 5.65 -4.57 21.07
C ASP A 233 4.49 -4.79 20.10
N ALA A 234 4.71 -4.58 18.79
CA ALA A 234 3.69 -4.83 17.77
C ALA A 234 4.27 -5.31 16.45
N LYS A 235 3.42 -5.98 15.69
CA LYS A 235 3.74 -6.58 14.38
C LYS A 235 2.55 -6.55 13.43
N MET A 236 2.83 -6.34 12.14
CA MET A 236 1.84 -6.45 11.07
C MET A 236 2.54 -6.63 9.72
N VAL A 237 1.86 -7.25 8.76
CA VAL A 237 2.32 -7.32 7.36
C VAL A 237 1.83 -6.10 6.58
N CYS A 238 2.68 -5.53 5.74
CA CYS A 238 2.31 -4.42 4.87
C CYS A 238 1.48 -4.90 3.67
N GLY A 239 0.48 -4.11 3.29
CA GLY A 239 -0.39 -4.39 2.15
C GLY A 239 -1.26 -5.63 2.34
N ALA A 240 -1.54 -6.35 1.25
CA ALA A 240 -2.41 -7.53 1.27
C ALA A 240 -1.80 -8.76 1.99
N GLY A 241 -0.55 -8.71 2.35
CA GLY A 241 0.13 -9.78 3.09
C GLY A 241 0.76 -10.88 2.22
N GLY A 242 1.19 -11.94 2.88
CA GLY A 242 1.79 -13.13 2.26
C GLY A 242 3.22 -12.96 1.73
N GLY A 243 3.89 -11.84 2.01
CA GLY A 243 5.25 -11.52 1.58
C GLY A 243 5.48 -10.00 1.57
N GLY A 244 6.59 -9.55 1.00
CA GLY A 244 6.95 -8.14 0.93
C GLY A 244 7.54 -7.62 2.23
N PHE A 245 7.01 -6.51 2.74
CA PHE A 245 7.46 -5.89 3.99
C PHE A 245 6.56 -6.22 5.17
N LEU A 246 7.22 -6.32 6.33
CA LEU A 246 6.60 -6.37 7.64
C LEU A 246 6.89 -5.04 8.34
N GLN A 247 5.92 -4.56 9.10
CA GLN A 247 6.11 -3.42 10.00
C GLN A 247 6.03 -3.90 11.44
N VAL A 248 6.94 -3.40 12.27
CA VAL A 248 6.97 -3.69 13.69
C VAL A 248 7.20 -2.42 14.50
N ILE A 249 6.70 -2.41 15.74
CA ILE A 249 7.04 -1.39 16.75
C ILE A 249 7.98 -2.05 17.75
N LEU A 250 9.18 -1.54 17.87
CA LEU A 250 10.19 -2.04 18.80
C LEU A 250 9.83 -1.71 20.24
N LYS A 251 10.25 -2.55 21.18
CA LYS A 251 10.21 -2.22 22.60
C LYS A 251 11.08 -1.02 22.91
N LYS A 252 10.73 -0.27 23.93
CA LYS A 252 11.53 0.88 24.39
C LYS A 252 12.95 0.44 24.72
N GLY A 253 13.93 1.15 24.15
CA GLY A 253 15.35 0.85 24.33
C GLY A 253 15.95 -0.17 23.36
N VAL A 254 15.14 -0.90 22.61
CA VAL A 254 15.60 -1.78 21.52
C VAL A 254 15.95 -0.96 20.29
N GLN A 255 17.08 -1.28 19.65
CA GLN A 255 17.55 -0.61 18.44
C GLN A 255 17.23 -1.42 17.19
N LYS A 256 17.05 -0.75 16.04
CA LYS A 256 16.87 -1.42 14.74
C LYS A 256 18.05 -2.35 14.41
N THR A 257 19.25 -2.02 14.90
CA THR A 257 20.45 -2.87 14.78
C THR A 257 20.37 -4.19 15.54
N ASP A 258 19.63 -4.24 16.66
CA ASP A 258 19.41 -5.48 17.40
C ASP A 258 18.55 -6.46 16.60
N VAL A 259 17.49 -5.92 15.97
CA VAL A 259 16.63 -6.68 15.07
C VAL A 259 17.43 -7.16 13.85
N HIS A 260 18.19 -6.27 13.20
CA HIS A 260 19.04 -6.62 12.06
C HIS A 260 19.98 -7.80 12.41
N LYS A 261 20.69 -7.69 13.54
CA LYS A 261 21.59 -8.75 14.00
C LYS A 261 20.85 -10.08 14.22
N ARG A 262 19.72 -10.04 14.94
CA ARG A 262 18.90 -11.23 15.19
C ARG A 262 18.45 -11.89 13.89
N LEU A 263 17.97 -11.11 12.92
CA LEU A 263 17.52 -11.65 11.63
C LEU A 263 18.69 -12.25 10.83
N LYS A 264 19.86 -11.63 10.84
CA LYS A 264 21.05 -12.20 10.17
C LYS A 264 21.52 -13.50 10.82
N ASP A 265 21.46 -13.59 12.14
CA ASP A 265 21.84 -14.80 12.86
C ASP A 265 20.88 -15.98 12.58
N VAL A 266 19.56 -15.70 12.45
CA VAL A 266 18.52 -16.72 12.25
C VAL A 266 18.35 -17.10 10.78
N PHE A 267 18.44 -16.12 9.85
CA PHE A 267 18.10 -16.28 8.43
C PHE A 267 19.33 -16.09 7.52
N GLN A 268 20.46 -16.69 7.87
CA GLN A 268 21.78 -16.50 7.23
C GLN A 268 21.78 -16.54 5.70
N ASP A 269 21.01 -17.44 5.08
CA ASP A 269 20.94 -17.66 3.63
C ASP A 269 19.72 -16.98 2.97
N ASN A 270 18.88 -16.30 3.73
CA ASN A 270 17.67 -15.62 3.23
C ASN A 270 17.89 -14.10 3.15
N PRO A 271 17.30 -13.45 2.16
CA PRO A 271 17.37 -11.98 2.01
C PRO A 271 16.50 -11.23 3.02
N VAL A 272 16.17 -11.84 4.16
CA VAL A 272 15.42 -11.20 5.25
C VAL A 272 16.30 -10.14 5.91
N ASP A 273 15.82 -8.89 5.93
CA ASP A 273 16.61 -7.80 6.49
C ASP A 273 15.77 -6.59 6.92
N VAL A 274 16.35 -5.78 7.81
CA VAL A 274 15.81 -4.47 8.18
C VAL A 274 16.05 -3.47 7.05
N TRP A 275 15.03 -2.68 6.72
CA TRP A 275 15.13 -1.59 5.76
C TRP A 275 15.04 -0.25 6.44
N ASN A 276 15.88 0.69 5.99
CA ASN A 276 15.82 2.05 6.47
C ASN A 276 14.52 2.70 6.02
N CYS A 277 13.83 3.26 7.00
CA CYS A 277 12.63 4.05 6.78
C CYS A 277 12.58 5.20 7.78
N GLU A 278 11.96 6.29 7.37
CA GLU A 278 11.72 7.47 8.20
C GLU A 278 10.27 7.92 8.02
N ILE A 279 9.63 8.29 9.11
CA ILE A 279 8.30 8.89 9.13
C ILE A 279 8.49 10.41 9.07
N MET A 280 8.15 11.00 7.94
CA MET A 280 8.29 12.44 7.67
C MET A 280 7.08 13.24 8.15
#